data_756d1531ab53f5c3016232308b59af4f
#
_entry.id   756d1531ab53f5c3016232308b59af4f
#
_cell.length_a   1.000
_cell.length_b   1.000
_cell.length_c   1.000
_cell.angle_alpha   90.00
_cell.angle_beta   90.00
_cell.angle_gamma   90.00
#
_symmetry.space_group_name_H-M   'P 1'
#
loop_
_entity.id
_entity.type
_entity.pdbx_description
1 polymer ?
#
loop_
_entity_poly.entity_id
_entity_poly.type
_entity_poly.pdbx_seq_one_letter_code
_entity_poly.pdbx_strand_id
1 'polypeptide(L)'
;MISYFGGKARMGEWIYPFIPKNITTYVEPFSGAFWIYFNTKNDFTHCDKVVYNDINKYMLNLMCCAKDHQKLLKKIEDELKPGGLLHNPHEFKTPEYKQVYKDLYYHYKHCKDDEKFLEEPNFEVGDYDAAVKYAFLITSSFNGCIPKAAGFSGVSTNGKYKLQTFINKLNKKEYQEKLESITDFELMDFDELIKKYDSEETYFYLDPPYFDPKGKRLDWYGVKDDSMFGVGGHERLANLLQNTKAKWSLSYYNYPQLEKWYPNTKYNWESKDFFRSSASFSDNKDVKGTEILIMNYNFEEEEYKNKMKKSIPTIKEKFKDCTEEEFPNRENDEILLNKLKDIGDKMNENDDFWN
;
A
#
# COMPACT_ATOMS: atom_id res chain seq x y z
N MET A 1 8.80 0.17 -3.43
CA MET A 1 9.61 0.82 -4.47
C MET A 1 10.70 1.72 -3.89
N ILE A 2 10.40 2.67 -3.06
CA ILE A 2 11.37 3.59 -2.42
C ILE A 2 11.33 3.41 -0.90
N SER A 3 12.45 3.68 -0.18
CA SER A 3 12.41 3.65 1.29
C SER A 3 11.53 4.77 1.81
N TYR A 4 10.55 4.44 2.63
CA TYR A 4 9.62 5.36 3.24
C TYR A 4 9.40 4.99 4.70
N PHE A 5 9.22 5.98 5.57
CA PHE A 5 8.97 5.75 6.99
C PHE A 5 7.67 4.96 7.18
N GLY A 6 7.69 3.93 8.01
CA GLY A 6 6.53 3.04 8.21
C GLY A 6 6.30 2.00 7.12
N GLY A 7 7.14 1.97 6.06
CA GLY A 7 6.93 1.09 4.90
C GLY A 7 6.89 -0.40 5.23
N LYS A 8 5.91 -1.11 4.68
CA LYS A 8 5.58 -2.52 4.90
C LYS A 8 6.36 -3.52 4.03
N ALA A 9 7.58 -3.15 3.57
CA ALA A 9 8.36 -3.97 2.64
C ALA A 9 8.53 -5.45 3.07
N ARG A 10 8.60 -5.70 4.39
CA ARG A 10 8.77 -7.05 4.96
C ARG A 10 7.46 -7.75 5.30
N MET A 11 6.34 -7.03 5.25
CA MET A 11 5.01 -7.54 5.60
C MET A 11 4.21 -7.98 4.39
N GLY A 12 4.59 -7.58 3.18
CA GLY A 12 3.86 -7.87 1.95
C GLY A 12 3.58 -9.35 1.75
N GLU A 13 4.58 -10.22 1.93
CA GLU A 13 4.40 -11.68 1.80
C GLU A 13 3.42 -12.26 2.83
N TRP A 14 3.35 -11.68 4.01
CA TRP A 14 2.40 -12.10 5.04
C TRP A 14 0.99 -11.57 4.79
N ILE A 15 0.87 -10.30 4.36
CA ILE A 15 -0.43 -9.66 4.13
C ILE A 15 -1.09 -10.19 2.86
N TYR A 16 -0.29 -10.48 1.83
CA TYR A 16 -0.76 -10.90 0.52
C TYR A 16 -1.80 -12.03 0.51
N PRO A 17 -1.65 -13.15 1.26
CA PRO A 17 -2.65 -14.21 1.28
C PRO A 17 -4.04 -13.77 1.70
N PHE A 18 -4.12 -12.72 2.53
CA PHE A 18 -5.38 -12.19 3.05
C PHE A 18 -6.10 -11.24 2.09
N ILE A 19 -5.46 -10.78 1.01
CA ILE A 19 -6.11 -9.90 0.04
C ILE A 19 -7.15 -10.69 -0.76
N PRO A 20 -8.43 -10.25 -0.79
CA PRO A 20 -9.47 -10.91 -1.56
C PRO A 20 -9.14 -10.94 -3.06
N LYS A 21 -9.49 -12.04 -3.74
CA LYS A 21 -9.18 -12.25 -5.17
C LYS A 21 -10.31 -11.82 -6.11
N ASN A 22 -11.49 -11.58 -5.56
CA ASN A 22 -12.71 -11.26 -6.32
C ASN A 22 -13.06 -9.77 -6.28
N ILE A 23 -12.04 -8.93 -6.31
CA ILE A 23 -12.16 -7.48 -6.32
C ILE A 23 -11.92 -6.94 -7.73
N THR A 24 -12.57 -5.84 -8.08
CA THR A 24 -12.32 -5.09 -9.32
C THR A 24 -11.62 -3.76 -9.06
N THR A 25 -11.62 -3.30 -7.82
CA THR A 25 -11.00 -2.04 -7.41
C THR A 25 -10.09 -2.26 -6.19
N TYR A 26 -8.80 -1.94 -6.33
CA TYR A 26 -7.81 -1.95 -5.25
C TYR A 26 -7.44 -0.52 -4.86
N VAL A 27 -7.53 -0.19 -3.57
CA VAL A 27 -7.27 1.17 -3.08
C VAL A 27 -6.40 1.14 -1.83
N GLU A 28 -5.34 1.95 -1.77
CA GLU A 28 -4.62 2.25 -0.53
C GLU A 28 -4.84 3.72 -0.14
N PRO A 29 -5.68 4.02 0.88
CA PRO A 29 -5.92 5.38 1.35
C PRO A 29 -4.69 6.09 1.93
N PHE A 30 -3.70 5.32 2.39
CA PHE A 30 -2.44 5.77 2.98
C PHE A 30 -1.28 5.10 2.23
N SER A 31 -1.13 5.38 0.95
CA SER A 31 -0.26 4.61 0.06
C SER A 31 1.23 4.73 0.39
N GLY A 32 1.70 5.91 0.81
CA GLY A 32 3.13 6.13 1.04
C GLY A 32 3.99 5.63 -0.12
N ALA A 33 4.88 4.69 0.14
CA ALA A 33 5.69 4.05 -0.89
C ALA A 33 4.98 2.88 -1.62
N PHE A 34 3.70 2.68 -1.37
CA PHE A 34 2.84 1.65 -1.99
C PHE A 34 3.42 0.23 -1.86
N TRP A 35 3.95 -0.06 -0.66
CA TRP A 35 4.74 -1.26 -0.44
C TRP A 35 3.94 -2.56 -0.57
N ILE A 36 2.69 -2.60 -0.13
CA ILE A 36 1.86 -3.80 -0.26
C ILE A 36 1.61 -4.08 -1.72
N TYR A 37 1.20 -3.08 -2.49
CA TYR A 37 1.02 -3.19 -3.91
C TYR A 37 2.27 -3.67 -4.65
N PHE A 38 3.43 -3.05 -4.42
CA PHE A 38 4.67 -3.41 -5.13
C PHE A 38 5.29 -4.73 -4.71
N ASN A 39 5.13 -5.16 -3.47
CA ASN A 39 5.78 -6.37 -2.94
C ASN A 39 4.88 -7.61 -2.92
N THR A 40 3.60 -7.46 -3.18
CA THR A 40 2.73 -8.62 -3.37
C THR A 40 3.05 -9.28 -4.71
N LYS A 41 3.04 -10.61 -4.73
CA LYS A 41 3.08 -11.39 -5.97
C LYS A 41 1.75 -11.31 -6.73
N ASN A 42 0.80 -10.51 -6.23
CA ASN A 42 -0.48 -10.32 -6.87
C ASN A 42 -0.30 -9.54 -8.14
N ASP A 43 -0.84 -10.14 -9.11
CA ASP A 43 -1.16 -9.50 -10.34
C ASP A 43 -2.53 -8.84 -10.17
N PHE A 44 -2.54 -7.53 -9.90
CA PHE A 44 -3.77 -6.74 -9.88
C PHE A 44 -4.26 -6.38 -11.28
N THR A 45 -3.74 -7.04 -12.33
CA THR A 45 -4.16 -6.82 -13.73
C THR A 45 -5.61 -7.19 -13.97
N HIS A 46 -6.22 -7.98 -13.06
CA HIS A 46 -7.65 -8.25 -13.08
C HIS A 46 -8.51 -7.12 -12.50
N CYS A 47 -7.90 -6.14 -11.83
CA CYS A 47 -8.61 -4.98 -11.31
C CYS A 47 -8.80 -3.93 -12.40
N ASP A 48 -10.02 -3.42 -12.54
CA ASP A 48 -10.34 -2.30 -13.43
C ASP A 48 -9.71 -0.99 -12.91
N LYS A 49 -9.56 -0.91 -11.57
CA LYS A 49 -8.95 0.24 -10.90
C LYS A 49 -7.92 -0.15 -9.86
N VAL A 50 -6.79 0.54 -9.93
CA VAL A 50 -5.75 0.55 -8.90
C VAL A 50 -5.52 2.02 -8.52
N VAL A 51 -5.90 2.36 -7.29
CA VAL A 51 -5.94 3.75 -6.82
C VAL A 51 -4.83 3.98 -5.81
N TYR A 52 -3.97 4.93 -6.13
CA TYR A 52 -2.95 5.45 -5.24
C TYR A 52 -3.42 6.75 -4.60
N ASN A 53 -3.49 6.82 -3.27
CA ASN A 53 -3.79 8.04 -2.54
C ASN A 53 -2.75 8.32 -1.45
N ASP A 54 -2.29 9.53 -1.37
CA ASP A 54 -1.51 10.00 -0.23
C ASP A 54 -1.72 11.50 -0.02
N ILE A 55 -1.78 11.94 1.23
CA ILE A 55 -1.86 13.36 1.56
C ILE A 55 -0.53 14.09 1.32
N ASN A 56 0.57 13.33 1.23
CA ASN A 56 1.88 13.85 0.89
C ASN A 56 1.98 14.08 -0.63
N LYS A 57 1.66 15.31 -1.06
CA LYS A 57 1.68 15.71 -2.47
C LYS A 57 3.01 15.46 -3.17
N TYR A 58 4.14 15.50 -2.46
CA TYR A 58 5.46 15.25 -3.05
C TYR A 58 5.68 13.77 -3.36
N MET A 59 5.21 12.89 -2.47
CA MET A 59 5.26 11.47 -2.71
C MET A 59 4.32 11.05 -3.83
N LEU A 60 3.12 11.62 -3.84
CA LEU A 60 2.14 11.40 -4.89
C LEU A 60 2.67 11.87 -6.24
N ASN A 61 3.26 13.07 -6.33
CA ASN A 61 3.90 13.57 -7.55
C ASN A 61 5.04 12.66 -8.03
N LEU A 62 5.89 12.17 -7.10
CA LEU A 62 6.95 11.22 -7.45
C LEU A 62 6.38 9.93 -8.05
N MET A 63 5.30 9.40 -7.49
CA MET A 63 4.66 8.18 -7.97
C MET A 63 3.98 8.40 -9.33
N CYS A 64 3.34 9.55 -9.53
CA CYS A 64 2.78 9.96 -10.82
C CYS A 64 3.87 10.05 -11.89
N CYS A 65 4.98 10.75 -11.62
CA CYS A 65 6.12 10.83 -12.54
C CYS A 65 6.78 9.46 -12.78
N ALA A 66 6.77 8.56 -11.79
CA ALA A 66 7.34 7.22 -11.93
C ALA A 66 6.52 6.32 -12.87
N LYS A 67 5.26 6.62 -13.12
CA LYS A 67 4.45 5.93 -14.13
C LYS A 67 5.04 6.10 -15.53
N ASP A 68 5.51 7.30 -15.89
CA ASP A 68 6.37 7.52 -17.06
C ASP A 68 7.85 7.38 -16.64
N HIS A 69 8.21 6.13 -16.35
CA HIS A 69 9.54 5.78 -15.81
C HIS A 69 10.69 6.20 -16.74
N GLN A 70 10.48 6.19 -18.06
CA GLN A 70 11.52 6.57 -19.03
C GLN A 70 11.82 8.06 -18.92
N LYS A 71 10.81 8.90 -18.84
CA LYS A 71 10.98 10.35 -18.70
C LYS A 71 11.60 10.70 -17.34
N LEU A 72 11.16 10.03 -16.26
CA LEU A 72 11.74 10.25 -14.93
C LEU A 72 13.21 9.81 -14.87
N LEU A 73 13.56 8.64 -15.43
CA LEU A 73 14.94 8.17 -15.49
C LEU A 73 15.82 9.11 -16.26
N LYS A 74 15.36 9.56 -17.43
CA LYS A 74 16.10 10.56 -18.24
C LYS A 74 16.34 11.85 -17.46
N LYS A 75 15.33 12.35 -16.75
CA LYS A 75 15.47 13.56 -15.93
C LYS A 75 16.50 13.35 -14.79
N ILE A 76 16.46 12.20 -14.11
CA ILE A 76 17.47 11.86 -13.09
C ILE A 76 18.87 11.81 -13.70
N GLU A 77 19.03 11.18 -14.86
CA GLU A 77 20.31 11.12 -15.58
C GLU A 77 20.85 12.50 -15.94
N ASP A 78 19.98 13.40 -16.40
CA ASP A 78 20.37 14.76 -16.76
C ASP A 78 20.86 15.55 -15.52
N GLU A 79 20.20 15.37 -14.36
CA GLU A 79 20.62 15.98 -13.10
C GLU A 79 21.92 15.37 -12.51
N LEU A 80 22.29 14.17 -12.92
CA LEU A 80 23.56 13.53 -12.53
C LEU A 80 24.74 13.94 -13.42
N LYS A 81 24.52 14.54 -14.59
CA LYS A 81 25.55 15.01 -15.53
C LYS A 81 26.21 16.31 -15.06
N PRO A 82 27.39 16.68 -15.62
CA PRO A 82 28.01 17.97 -15.36
C PRO A 82 27.02 19.13 -15.59
N GLY A 83 26.88 19.98 -14.57
CA GLY A 83 25.93 21.10 -14.59
C GLY A 83 24.54 20.80 -13.98
N GLY A 84 24.19 19.55 -13.76
CA GLY A 84 22.97 19.16 -13.05
C GLY A 84 23.08 19.29 -11.54
N LEU A 85 21.92 19.42 -10.87
CA LEU A 85 21.81 19.61 -9.41
C LEU A 85 22.46 18.48 -8.61
N LEU A 86 22.37 17.24 -9.09
CA LEU A 86 22.86 16.05 -8.41
C LEU A 86 24.23 15.59 -8.92
N HIS A 87 24.88 16.42 -9.75
CA HIS A 87 26.20 16.08 -10.28
C HIS A 87 27.23 16.00 -9.17
N ASN A 88 27.90 14.87 -9.07
CA ASN A 88 29.03 14.69 -8.19
C ASN A 88 30.16 13.90 -8.87
N PRO A 89 31.24 14.56 -9.30
CA PRO A 89 32.34 13.91 -10.02
C PRO A 89 33.18 12.97 -9.15
N HIS A 90 33.10 13.02 -7.82
CA HIS A 90 34.11 12.45 -6.94
C HIS A 90 33.70 11.40 -5.94
N GLU A 91 32.46 11.04 -5.84
CA GLU A 91 31.88 10.08 -4.88
C GLU A 91 30.79 10.68 -3.98
N PHE A 92 29.78 9.84 -3.70
CA PHE A 92 28.56 10.17 -2.94
C PHE A 92 28.77 10.49 -1.44
N LYS A 93 30.01 10.62 -0.99
CA LYS A 93 30.36 10.94 0.40
C LYS A 93 30.96 12.32 0.59
N THR A 94 31.08 13.11 -0.47
CA THR A 94 31.73 14.42 -0.38
C THR A 94 30.91 15.43 0.43
N PRO A 95 31.57 16.42 1.03
CA PRO A 95 30.89 17.52 1.71
C PRO A 95 29.88 18.25 0.83
N GLU A 96 30.20 18.44 -0.46
CA GLU A 96 29.38 19.11 -1.46
C GLU A 96 28.04 18.39 -1.64
N TYR A 97 28.06 17.07 -1.70
CA TYR A 97 26.84 16.28 -1.84
C TYR A 97 25.93 16.35 -0.61
N LYS A 98 26.54 16.40 0.59
CA LYS A 98 25.81 16.68 1.83
C LYS A 98 25.23 18.09 1.85
N GLN A 99 25.91 19.04 1.21
CA GLN A 99 25.40 20.41 1.13
C GLN A 99 24.17 20.48 0.23
N VAL A 100 24.19 19.84 -0.96
CA VAL A 100 23.00 19.74 -1.82
C VAL A 100 21.79 19.16 -1.04
N TYR A 101 22.03 18.09 -0.25
CA TYR A 101 20.98 17.54 0.59
C TYR A 101 20.44 18.56 1.62
N LYS A 102 21.32 19.30 2.28
CA LYS A 102 20.91 20.29 3.28
C LYS A 102 20.12 21.44 2.65
N ASP A 103 20.56 21.92 1.49
CA ASP A 103 19.90 23.02 0.79
C ASP A 103 18.49 22.59 0.31
N LEU A 104 18.38 21.43 -0.30
CA LEU A 104 17.08 20.86 -0.69
C LEU A 104 16.20 20.56 0.52
N TYR A 105 16.77 20.05 1.62
CA TYR A 105 16.02 19.80 2.85
C TYR A 105 15.52 21.10 3.48
N TYR A 106 16.37 22.12 3.53
CA TYR A 106 15.99 23.44 4.03
C TYR A 106 14.86 24.03 3.19
N HIS A 107 15.01 23.98 1.88
CA HIS A 107 14.00 24.42 0.93
C HIS A 107 12.67 23.67 1.12
N TYR A 108 12.70 22.35 1.14
CA TYR A 108 11.52 21.51 1.41
C TYR A 108 10.81 21.86 2.73
N LYS A 109 11.59 22.13 3.80
CA LYS A 109 11.05 22.43 5.12
C LYS A 109 10.43 23.82 5.22
N HIS A 110 10.98 24.78 4.50
CA HIS A 110 10.65 26.21 4.59
C HIS A 110 9.90 26.73 3.37
N CYS A 111 9.52 25.89 2.43
CA CYS A 111 8.71 26.21 1.25
C CYS A 111 7.29 26.68 1.63
N LYS A 112 7.21 27.78 2.39
CA LYS A 112 5.92 28.29 2.80
C LYS A 112 5.43 29.44 1.94
N ASP A 113 6.32 30.26 1.40
CA ASP A 113 5.83 31.55 0.95
C ASP A 113 6.26 32.03 -0.45
N ASP A 114 7.42 31.69 -1.04
CA ASP A 114 7.83 32.34 -2.29
C ASP A 114 8.53 31.46 -3.35
N GLU A 115 9.09 30.31 -3.01
CA GLU A 115 9.65 29.37 -3.99
C GLU A 115 9.09 27.98 -3.73
N LYS A 116 8.07 27.59 -4.49
CA LYS A 116 7.40 26.32 -4.32
C LYS A 116 8.31 25.18 -4.78
N PHE A 117 8.68 24.29 -3.85
CA PHE A 117 9.37 23.04 -4.17
C PHE A 117 8.55 22.19 -5.13
N LEU A 118 7.24 22.27 -5.05
CA LEU A 118 6.24 21.72 -5.92
C LEU A 118 5.11 22.75 -6.02
N GLU A 119 4.87 23.30 -7.20
CA GLU A 119 3.67 24.09 -7.48
C GLU A 119 2.40 23.26 -7.27
N GLU A 120 1.21 23.82 -7.49
CA GLU A 120 -0.01 23.03 -7.38
C GLU A 120 0.09 21.79 -8.26
N PRO A 121 0.00 20.58 -7.67
CA PRO A 121 0.31 19.38 -8.40
C PRO A 121 -0.75 19.11 -9.46
N ASN A 122 -0.34 19.10 -10.72
CA ASN A 122 -1.11 18.51 -11.80
C ASN A 122 -0.64 17.05 -11.96
N PHE A 123 -1.37 16.12 -11.37
CA PHE A 123 -1.02 14.70 -11.41
C PHE A 123 -1.29 14.02 -12.77
N GLU A 124 -1.93 14.70 -13.71
CA GLU A 124 -2.02 14.22 -15.09
C GLU A 124 -0.69 14.34 -15.83
N VAL A 125 0.08 15.38 -15.51
CA VAL A 125 1.35 15.68 -16.19
C VAL A 125 2.57 15.35 -15.33
N GLY A 126 2.49 15.59 -14.01
CA GLY A 126 3.58 15.46 -13.05
C GLY A 126 4.65 16.56 -13.18
N ASP A 127 5.23 16.95 -12.04
CA ASP A 127 6.40 17.83 -11.98
C ASP A 127 7.67 17.00 -11.79
N TYR A 128 8.43 16.81 -12.87
CA TYR A 128 9.63 15.96 -12.87
C TYR A 128 10.81 16.59 -12.14
N ASP A 129 10.92 17.92 -12.09
CA ASP A 129 11.96 18.61 -11.32
C ASP A 129 11.76 18.39 -9.83
N ALA A 130 10.54 18.59 -9.35
CA ALA A 130 10.17 18.30 -7.98
C ALA A 130 10.29 16.79 -7.65
N ALA A 131 9.94 15.92 -8.58
CA ALA A 131 10.04 14.47 -8.39
C ALA A 131 11.50 14.02 -8.18
N VAL A 132 12.44 14.53 -8.97
CA VAL A 132 13.88 14.22 -8.83
C VAL A 132 14.42 14.74 -7.50
N LYS A 133 14.13 15.99 -7.16
CA LYS A 133 14.53 16.59 -5.88
C LYS A 133 13.99 15.77 -4.70
N TYR A 134 12.72 15.40 -4.75
CA TYR A 134 12.10 14.61 -3.69
C TYR A 134 12.65 13.19 -3.63
N ALA A 135 12.86 12.52 -4.77
CA ALA A 135 13.48 11.19 -4.82
C ALA A 135 14.88 11.21 -4.19
N PHE A 136 15.67 12.22 -4.46
CA PHE A 136 16.98 12.40 -3.83
C PHE A 136 16.86 12.61 -2.32
N LEU A 137 15.97 13.50 -1.86
CA LEU A 137 15.77 13.77 -0.44
C LEU A 137 15.35 12.52 0.32
N ILE A 138 14.32 11.82 -0.17
CA ILE A 138 13.77 10.67 0.55
C ILE A 138 14.74 9.48 0.58
N THR A 139 15.46 9.23 -0.51
CA THR A 139 16.47 8.16 -0.55
C THR A 139 17.70 8.50 0.28
N SER A 140 18.04 9.78 0.40
CA SER A 140 19.19 10.26 1.16
C SER A 140 18.90 10.56 2.62
N SER A 141 17.63 10.50 3.04
CA SER A 141 17.23 10.63 4.44
C SER A 141 17.35 9.30 5.20
N PHE A 142 17.60 9.38 6.50
CA PHE A 142 17.64 8.19 7.35
C PHE A 142 16.25 7.53 7.40
N ASN A 143 16.16 6.27 7.00
CA ASN A 143 14.91 5.50 6.90
C ASN A 143 13.79 6.16 6.07
N GLY A 144 14.14 7.04 5.13
CA GLY A 144 13.15 7.77 4.34
C GLY A 144 12.31 8.78 5.14
N CYS A 145 12.81 9.21 6.31
CA CYS A 145 12.12 10.17 7.17
C CYS A 145 12.66 11.58 6.94
N ILE A 146 12.05 12.34 6.01
CA ILE A 146 12.46 13.71 5.72
C ILE A 146 12.11 14.69 6.87
N PRO A 147 10.90 14.67 7.45
CA PRO A 147 10.48 15.70 8.41
C PRO A 147 11.34 15.81 9.66
N LYS A 148 11.90 14.72 10.13
CA LYS A 148 12.78 14.68 11.31
C LYS A 148 14.26 14.61 10.97
N ALA A 149 14.63 14.87 9.71
CA ALA A 149 15.98 14.85 9.16
C ALA A 149 17.04 14.39 10.16
N ALA A 150 17.08 13.12 10.41
CA ALA A 150 18.14 12.50 11.22
C ALA A 150 19.50 12.59 10.52
N GLY A 151 19.60 13.46 9.50
CA GLY A 151 20.79 13.73 8.74
C GLY A 151 20.89 12.95 7.42
N PHE A 152 21.87 13.33 6.64
CA PHE A 152 22.19 12.70 5.37
C PHE A 152 22.59 11.25 5.54
N SER A 153 21.91 10.36 4.85
CA SER A 153 22.15 8.90 4.84
C SER A 153 22.07 8.35 3.41
N GLY A 154 22.64 9.06 2.45
CA GLY A 154 22.56 8.74 1.02
C GLY A 154 23.31 7.47 0.60
N VAL A 155 24.15 6.91 1.47
CA VAL A 155 24.96 5.71 1.19
C VAL A 155 24.54 4.60 2.16
N SER A 156 24.33 3.39 1.63
CA SER A 156 24.07 2.20 2.44
C SER A 156 25.33 1.70 3.16
N THR A 157 25.16 0.80 4.13
CA THR A 157 26.27 0.20 4.90
C THR A 157 27.30 -0.50 4.02
N ASN A 158 26.90 -1.02 2.88
CA ASN A 158 27.79 -1.65 1.88
C ASN A 158 28.32 -0.67 0.82
N GLY A 159 28.23 0.64 1.06
CA GLY A 159 28.79 1.68 0.20
C GLY A 159 27.97 2.02 -1.05
N LYS A 160 26.82 1.38 -1.26
CA LYS A 160 25.97 1.66 -2.43
C LYS A 160 25.15 2.93 -2.23
N TYR A 161 25.08 3.73 -3.28
CA TYR A 161 24.24 4.92 -3.31
C TYR A 161 22.74 4.56 -3.35
N LYS A 162 21.97 5.14 -2.44
CA LYS A 162 20.55 4.76 -2.26
C LYS A 162 19.65 5.20 -3.41
N LEU A 163 19.92 6.36 -4.02
CA LEU A 163 19.22 6.79 -5.23
C LEU A 163 19.42 5.78 -6.38
N GLN A 164 20.61 5.19 -6.51
CA GLN A 164 20.87 4.14 -7.50
C GLN A 164 19.97 2.92 -7.28
N THR A 165 19.65 2.60 -6.04
CA THR A 165 18.71 1.51 -5.74
C THR A 165 17.30 1.82 -6.27
N PHE A 166 16.85 3.06 -6.17
CA PHE A 166 15.60 3.52 -6.76
C PHE A 166 15.64 3.45 -8.30
N ILE A 167 16.70 3.99 -8.92
CA ILE A 167 16.91 3.92 -10.37
C ILE A 167 16.86 2.46 -10.86
N ASN A 168 17.59 1.57 -10.17
CA ASN A 168 17.62 0.16 -10.54
C ASN A 168 16.25 -0.51 -10.46
N LYS A 169 15.39 -0.08 -9.53
CA LYS A 169 14.01 -0.58 -9.44
C LYS A 169 13.14 -0.05 -10.56
N LEU A 170 13.24 1.24 -10.90
CA LEU A 170 12.52 1.83 -12.04
C LEU A 170 12.88 1.16 -13.36
N ASN A 171 14.09 0.60 -13.49
CA ASN A 171 14.52 -0.16 -14.68
C ASN A 171 14.04 -1.62 -14.70
N LYS A 172 13.39 -2.11 -13.65
CA LYS A 172 12.89 -3.48 -13.62
C LYS A 172 11.48 -3.55 -14.20
N LYS A 173 11.28 -4.45 -15.16
CA LYS A 173 10.01 -4.66 -15.84
C LYS A 173 8.84 -4.90 -14.87
N GLU A 174 9.06 -5.68 -13.82
CA GLU A 174 8.04 -5.96 -12.80
C GLU A 174 7.51 -4.70 -12.09
N TYR A 175 8.37 -3.68 -11.89
CA TYR A 175 7.96 -2.40 -11.31
C TYR A 175 7.31 -1.50 -12.33
N GLN A 176 7.77 -1.53 -13.59
CA GLN A 176 7.20 -0.74 -14.69
C GLN A 176 5.75 -1.16 -14.95
N GLU A 177 5.50 -2.47 -15.10
CA GLU A 177 4.16 -3.01 -15.31
C GLU A 177 3.20 -2.63 -14.17
N LYS A 178 3.69 -2.68 -12.91
CA LYS A 178 2.88 -2.26 -11.76
C LYS A 178 2.64 -0.74 -11.72
N LEU A 179 3.60 0.08 -12.11
CA LEU A 179 3.41 1.53 -12.20
C LEU A 179 2.39 1.89 -13.29
N GLU A 180 2.48 1.22 -14.44
CA GLU A 180 1.56 1.42 -15.56
C GLU A 180 0.12 1.03 -15.22
N SER A 181 -0.07 0.01 -14.37
CA SER A 181 -1.40 -0.45 -13.94
C SER A 181 -2.06 0.42 -12.86
N ILE A 182 -1.39 1.41 -12.29
CA ILE A 182 -2.04 2.42 -11.43
C ILE A 182 -2.95 3.27 -12.31
N THR A 183 -4.25 3.23 -12.06
CA THR A 183 -5.24 3.96 -12.87
C THR A 183 -5.46 5.39 -12.39
N ASP A 184 -5.52 5.57 -11.07
CA ASP A 184 -5.91 6.83 -10.44
C ASP A 184 -4.87 7.27 -9.40
N PHE A 185 -4.55 8.57 -9.42
CA PHE A 185 -3.75 9.24 -8.40
C PHE A 185 -4.61 10.28 -7.70
N GLU A 186 -4.78 10.14 -6.39
CA GLU A 186 -5.65 10.96 -5.58
C GLU A 186 -4.87 11.70 -4.48
N LEU A 187 -5.23 12.95 -4.26
CA LEU A 187 -4.75 13.77 -3.14
C LEU A 187 -5.93 14.13 -2.26
N MET A 188 -6.43 13.16 -1.52
CA MET A 188 -7.66 13.29 -0.73
C MET A 188 -7.43 12.88 0.72
N ASP A 189 -8.24 13.45 1.63
CA ASP A 189 -8.40 12.87 2.97
C ASP A 189 -9.00 11.45 2.83
N PHE A 190 -8.59 10.55 3.72
CA PHE A 190 -9.03 9.15 3.68
C PHE A 190 -10.56 9.00 3.75
N ASP A 191 -11.24 9.89 4.45
CA ASP A 191 -12.70 9.89 4.60
C ASP A 191 -13.40 10.14 3.24
N GLU A 192 -12.93 11.15 2.52
CA GLU A 192 -13.44 11.46 1.18
C GLU A 192 -13.12 10.34 0.18
N LEU A 193 -11.89 9.81 0.24
CA LEU A 193 -11.45 8.74 -0.63
C LEU A 193 -12.26 7.44 -0.42
N ILE A 194 -12.41 7.02 0.85
CA ILE A 194 -13.17 5.80 1.17
C ILE A 194 -14.60 5.94 0.68
N LYS A 195 -15.27 7.07 0.94
CA LYS A 195 -16.63 7.33 0.44
C LYS A 195 -16.72 7.31 -1.09
N LYS A 196 -15.69 7.82 -1.79
CA LYS A 196 -15.63 7.86 -3.25
C LYS A 196 -15.56 6.46 -3.88
N TYR A 197 -14.83 5.55 -3.26
CA TYR A 197 -14.56 4.22 -3.80
C TYR A 197 -15.29 3.09 -3.06
N ASP A 198 -16.19 3.39 -2.12
CA ASP A 198 -16.91 2.39 -1.35
C ASP A 198 -17.90 1.61 -2.21
N SER A 199 -17.55 0.35 -2.50
CA SER A 199 -18.42 -0.62 -3.18
C SER A 199 -18.08 -2.03 -2.74
N GLU A 200 -18.99 -3.00 -2.94
CA GLU A 200 -18.76 -4.42 -2.62
C GLU A 200 -17.61 -5.04 -3.42
N GLU A 201 -17.26 -4.46 -4.57
CA GLU A 201 -16.19 -4.90 -5.44
C GLU A 201 -14.84 -4.23 -5.13
N THR A 202 -14.82 -3.30 -4.16
CA THR A 202 -13.63 -2.58 -3.72
C THR A 202 -12.96 -3.30 -2.55
N TYR A 203 -11.64 -3.27 -2.55
CA TYR A 203 -10.84 -3.63 -1.40
C TYR A 203 -9.91 -2.48 -1.00
N PHE A 204 -10.00 -2.09 0.27
CA PHE A 204 -9.09 -1.11 0.87
C PHE A 204 -8.01 -1.83 1.68
N TYR A 205 -6.74 -1.55 1.36
CA TYR A 205 -5.64 -1.82 2.29
C TYR A 205 -5.27 -0.52 3.02
N LEU A 206 -5.37 -0.53 4.35
CA LEU A 206 -5.15 0.65 5.18
C LEU A 206 -3.90 0.48 6.06
N ASP A 207 -2.95 1.39 5.91
CA ASP A 207 -1.74 1.51 6.75
C ASP A 207 -1.59 2.95 7.25
N PRO A 208 -2.52 3.42 8.13
CA PRO A 208 -2.53 4.78 8.61
C PRO A 208 -1.30 5.07 9.49
N PRO A 209 -0.97 6.34 9.75
CA PRO A 209 -0.05 6.71 10.81
C PRO A 209 -0.49 6.05 12.11
N TYR A 210 0.40 5.27 12.76
CA TYR A 210 -0.01 4.50 13.93
C TYR A 210 -0.26 5.37 15.16
N PHE A 211 -1.28 5.00 15.92
CA PHE A 211 -1.65 5.67 17.15
C PHE A 211 -0.46 5.78 18.10
N ASP A 212 -0.21 6.98 18.57
CA ASP A 212 0.76 7.27 19.62
C ASP A 212 0.08 8.10 20.70
N PRO A 213 -0.16 7.53 21.90
CA PRO A 213 -0.80 8.25 22.99
C PRO A 213 -0.08 9.54 23.40
N LYS A 214 1.21 9.66 23.02
CA LYS A 214 2.04 10.84 23.31
C LYS A 214 2.08 11.87 22.18
N GLY A 215 1.41 11.61 21.06
CA GLY A 215 1.33 12.48 19.89
C GLY A 215 2.64 12.74 19.14
N LYS A 216 3.76 12.12 19.56
CA LYS A 216 5.10 12.42 19.04
C LYS A 216 5.38 11.84 17.65
N ARG A 217 4.60 10.85 17.20
CA ARG A 217 4.88 10.15 15.93
C ARG A 217 4.29 10.84 14.71
N LEU A 218 3.27 11.65 14.86
CA LEU A 218 2.67 12.41 13.75
C LEU A 218 3.67 13.35 13.09
N ASP A 219 4.58 13.94 13.86
CA ASP A 219 5.68 14.75 13.32
C ASP A 219 6.57 14.00 12.31
N TRP A 220 6.62 12.66 12.36
CA TRP A 220 7.47 11.86 11.49
C TRP A 220 6.90 11.73 10.09
N TYR A 221 5.59 11.93 9.96
CA TYR A 221 4.88 11.93 8.67
C TYR A 221 4.78 13.35 8.07
N GLY A 222 5.31 14.37 8.76
CA GLY A 222 5.23 15.76 8.31
C GLY A 222 3.86 16.40 8.54
N VAL A 223 2.95 15.70 9.19
CA VAL A 223 1.62 16.21 9.55
C VAL A 223 1.75 16.97 10.84
N LYS A 224 1.63 18.30 10.79
CA LYS A 224 1.72 19.19 11.96
C LYS A 224 0.38 19.36 12.68
N ASP A 225 -0.69 18.93 12.06
CA ASP A 225 -2.04 19.19 12.55
C ASP A 225 -2.63 17.88 13.12
N ASP A 226 -2.83 17.87 14.44
CA ASP A 226 -3.54 16.81 15.16
C ASP A 226 -4.97 16.60 14.61
N SER A 227 -5.53 17.55 13.87
CA SER A 227 -6.85 17.46 13.28
C SER A 227 -6.94 16.41 12.18
N MET A 228 -5.85 16.12 11.46
CA MET A 228 -5.90 15.19 10.32
C MET A 228 -5.80 13.72 10.74
N PHE A 229 -4.94 13.37 11.70
CA PHE A 229 -4.77 11.99 12.14
C PHE A 229 -4.36 11.83 13.61
N GLY A 230 -4.74 12.75 14.52
CA GLY A 230 -4.66 12.59 15.97
C GLY A 230 -5.62 11.51 16.49
N VAL A 231 -5.93 11.50 17.79
CA VAL A 231 -6.91 10.56 18.40
C VAL A 231 -8.22 10.59 17.63
N GLY A 232 -8.71 11.76 17.28
CA GLY A 232 -9.95 11.95 16.50
C GLY A 232 -9.88 11.35 15.09
N GLY A 233 -8.71 11.33 14.44
CA GLY A 233 -8.53 10.69 13.14
C GLY A 233 -8.70 9.18 13.19
N HIS A 234 -8.18 8.53 14.23
CA HIS A 234 -8.36 7.09 14.42
C HIS A 234 -9.82 6.70 14.71
N GLU A 235 -10.52 7.47 15.53
CA GLU A 235 -11.93 7.27 15.81
C GLU A 235 -12.80 7.53 14.58
N ARG A 236 -12.48 8.58 13.80
CA ARG A 236 -13.15 8.89 12.54
C ARG A 236 -12.98 7.74 11.54
N LEU A 237 -11.76 7.19 11.40
CA LEU A 237 -11.50 6.05 10.54
C LEU A 237 -12.30 4.81 10.98
N ALA A 238 -12.29 4.50 12.29
CA ALA A 238 -13.04 3.35 12.82
C ALA A 238 -14.54 3.49 12.57
N ASN A 239 -15.11 4.67 12.81
CA ASN A 239 -16.52 4.92 12.57
C ASN A 239 -16.89 4.81 11.08
N LEU A 240 -16.02 5.27 10.20
CA LEU A 240 -16.23 5.17 8.76
C LEU A 240 -16.20 3.71 8.30
N LEU A 241 -15.20 2.94 8.70
CA LEU A 241 -15.00 1.55 8.31
C LEU A 241 -16.13 0.61 8.83
N GLN A 242 -16.82 0.97 9.90
CA GLN A 242 -17.98 0.21 10.39
C GLN A 242 -19.17 0.20 9.42
N ASN A 243 -19.26 1.23 8.57
CA ASN A 243 -20.37 1.45 7.65
C ASN A 243 -19.95 1.27 6.17
N THR A 244 -18.71 0.86 5.93
CA THR A 244 -18.16 0.65 4.60
C THR A 244 -18.64 -0.69 4.03
N LYS A 245 -19.12 -0.70 2.79
CA LYS A 245 -19.56 -1.90 2.05
C LYS A 245 -18.37 -2.70 1.53
N ALA A 246 -17.30 -1.98 1.19
CA ALA A 246 -16.08 -2.57 0.68
C ALA A 246 -15.43 -3.52 1.68
N LYS A 247 -14.70 -4.49 1.17
CA LYS A 247 -13.78 -5.28 1.99
C LYS A 247 -12.57 -4.44 2.34
N TRP A 248 -12.10 -4.57 3.57
CA TRP A 248 -10.91 -3.85 4.00
C TRP A 248 -10.05 -4.65 4.97
N SER A 249 -8.75 -4.41 4.91
CA SER A 249 -7.81 -4.79 5.95
C SER A 249 -6.98 -3.60 6.43
N LEU A 250 -6.70 -3.60 7.72
CA LEU A 250 -6.09 -2.49 8.44
C LEU A 250 -4.88 -3.00 9.22
N SER A 251 -3.71 -2.46 8.94
CA SER A 251 -2.46 -2.74 9.65
C SER A 251 -2.27 -1.82 10.85
N TYR A 252 -1.89 -2.40 11.99
CA TYR A 252 -1.51 -1.66 13.19
C TYR A 252 -0.49 -2.40 14.05
N TYR A 253 0.16 -1.68 14.97
CA TYR A 253 0.76 -2.31 16.15
C TYR A 253 -0.32 -2.66 17.16
N ASN A 254 -0.03 -3.66 18.00
CA ASN A 254 -0.96 -4.06 19.06
C ASN A 254 -1.07 -2.95 20.14
N TYR A 255 -2.24 -2.35 20.27
CA TYR A 255 -2.61 -1.37 21.28
C TYR A 255 -3.95 -1.73 21.92
N PRO A 256 -4.12 -1.49 23.21
CA PRO A 256 -5.41 -1.72 23.88
C PRO A 256 -6.58 -0.95 23.28
N GLN A 257 -6.30 0.20 22.64
CA GLN A 257 -7.31 1.02 21.97
C GLN A 257 -7.93 0.35 20.74
N LEU A 258 -7.18 -0.52 20.05
CA LEU A 258 -7.66 -1.21 18.86
C LEU A 258 -8.89 -2.07 19.16
N GLU A 259 -8.91 -2.77 20.30
CA GLU A 259 -10.03 -3.62 20.72
C GLU A 259 -11.33 -2.80 20.93
N LYS A 260 -11.19 -1.51 21.30
CA LYS A 260 -12.36 -0.63 21.42
C LYS A 260 -12.89 -0.17 20.07
N TRP A 261 -11.98 0.09 19.12
CA TRP A 261 -12.33 0.56 17.78
C TRP A 261 -12.76 -0.58 16.86
N TYR A 262 -12.11 -1.73 16.99
CA TYR A 262 -12.29 -2.91 16.15
C TYR A 262 -12.40 -4.19 16.99
N PRO A 263 -13.51 -4.41 17.72
CA PRO A 263 -13.67 -5.58 18.59
C PRO A 263 -13.41 -6.90 17.85
N ASN A 264 -12.62 -7.80 18.44
CA ASN A 264 -12.32 -9.11 17.86
C ASN A 264 -13.54 -10.04 17.81
N THR A 265 -14.63 -9.69 18.49
CA THR A 265 -15.93 -10.35 18.38
C THR A 265 -16.67 -10.00 17.07
N LYS A 266 -16.27 -8.93 16.38
CA LYS A 266 -16.88 -8.45 15.13
C LYS A 266 -15.92 -8.57 13.93
N TYR A 267 -14.62 -8.42 14.14
CA TYR A 267 -13.61 -8.35 13.10
C TYR A 267 -12.61 -9.51 13.23
N ASN A 268 -12.07 -9.94 12.12
CA ASN A 268 -11.04 -10.98 12.09
C ASN A 268 -9.67 -10.34 12.30
N TRP A 269 -8.90 -10.88 13.23
CA TRP A 269 -7.58 -10.39 13.61
C TRP A 269 -6.52 -11.43 13.33
N GLU A 270 -5.50 -11.02 12.62
CA GLU A 270 -4.28 -11.80 12.41
C GLU A 270 -3.09 -11.08 13.01
N SER A 271 -2.08 -11.81 13.45
CA SER A 271 -0.89 -11.21 14.06
C SER A 271 0.40 -11.83 13.55
N LYS A 272 1.43 -11.00 13.44
CA LYS A 272 2.79 -11.44 13.08
C LYS A 272 3.84 -10.73 13.91
N ASP A 273 4.69 -11.52 14.55
CA ASP A 273 5.87 -10.99 15.22
C ASP A 273 6.98 -10.66 14.23
N PHE A 274 7.67 -9.56 14.46
CA PHE A 274 8.81 -9.14 13.66
C PHE A 274 9.88 -8.45 14.50
N PHE A 275 11.13 -8.46 14.00
CA PHE A 275 12.22 -7.72 14.62
C PHE A 275 12.22 -6.28 14.10
N ARG A 276 12.17 -5.30 15.00
CA ARG A 276 12.24 -3.87 14.64
C ARG A 276 13.65 -3.54 14.14
N SER A 277 13.77 -3.09 12.90
CA SER A 277 15.05 -2.71 12.29
C SER A 277 15.74 -1.52 12.99
N SER A 278 15.00 -0.71 13.74
CA SER A 278 15.54 0.39 14.56
C SER A 278 16.22 -0.07 15.86
N ALA A 279 16.06 -1.32 16.25
CA ALA A 279 16.72 -1.89 17.44
C ALA A 279 18.24 -2.03 17.28
N SER A 280 18.79 -1.85 16.06
CA SER A 280 20.25 -1.88 15.83
C SER A 280 21.02 -0.76 16.54
N PHE A 281 20.36 0.24 17.10
CA PHE A 281 20.96 1.37 17.82
C PHE A 281 20.67 1.38 19.33
N SER A 282 19.92 0.39 19.83
CA SER A 282 19.72 0.19 21.26
C SER A 282 20.50 -1.05 21.71
N ASP A 283 21.06 -1.02 22.91
CA ASP A 283 21.73 -2.18 23.53
C ASP A 283 20.82 -3.40 23.69
N ASN A 284 19.52 -3.24 23.47
CA ASN A 284 18.52 -4.30 23.43
C ASN A 284 18.28 -4.76 21.99
N LYS A 285 19.01 -5.78 21.56
CA LYS A 285 18.89 -6.41 20.22
C LYS A 285 17.58 -7.19 19.99
N ASP A 286 16.75 -7.38 21.02
CA ASP A 286 15.57 -8.26 20.99
C ASP A 286 14.24 -7.52 21.08
N VAL A 287 14.14 -6.28 20.58
CA VAL A 287 12.87 -5.57 20.56
C VAL A 287 11.99 -6.15 19.43
N LYS A 288 11.21 -7.17 19.80
CA LYS A 288 10.13 -7.69 18.97
C LYS A 288 9.01 -6.65 18.87
N GLY A 289 8.40 -6.56 17.72
CA GLY A 289 7.15 -5.86 17.50
C GLY A 289 6.13 -6.88 17.00
N THR A 290 4.87 -6.66 17.30
CA THR A 290 3.77 -7.45 16.75
C THR A 290 2.97 -6.54 15.85
N GLU A 291 2.83 -6.94 14.60
CA GLU A 291 1.92 -6.34 13.63
C GLU A 291 0.57 -7.04 13.73
N ILE A 292 -0.50 -6.27 13.70
CA ILE A 292 -1.88 -6.76 13.67
C ILE A 292 -2.47 -6.41 12.31
N LEU A 293 -3.15 -7.37 11.70
CA LEU A 293 -3.99 -7.16 10.51
C LEU A 293 -5.44 -7.41 10.92
N ILE A 294 -6.27 -6.39 10.81
CA ILE A 294 -7.70 -6.43 11.14
C ILE A 294 -8.49 -6.43 9.84
N MET A 295 -9.49 -7.30 9.72
CA MET A 295 -10.27 -7.48 8.49
C MET A 295 -11.77 -7.48 8.81
N ASN A 296 -12.60 -6.90 7.94
CA ASN A 296 -14.06 -6.96 8.04
C ASN A 296 -14.67 -8.19 7.35
N TYR A 297 -13.87 -9.11 6.87
CA TYR A 297 -14.28 -10.36 6.21
C TYR A 297 -13.52 -11.55 6.79
N ASN A 298 -14.12 -12.75 6.65
CA ASN A 298 -13.46 -14.01 7.00
C ASN A 298 -12.70 -14.52 5.77
N PHE A 299 -11.38 -14.55 5.85
CA PHE A 299 -10.51 -14.96 4.76
C PHE A 299 -10.73 -16.44 4.35
N GLU A 300 -10.92 -17.35 5.29
CA GLU A 300 -11.13 -18.77 5.01
C GLU A 300 -12.44 -19.00 4.24
N GLU A 301 -13.51 -18.30 4.61
CA GLU A 301 -14.78 -18.33 3.88
C GLU A 301 -14.64 -17.75 2.48
N GLU A 302 -13.92 -16.65 2.32
CA GLU A 302 -13.66 -16.05 1.01
C GLU A 302 -12.84 -16.97 0.11
N GLU A 303 -11.83 -17.63 0.63
CA GLU A 303 -11.05 -18.60 -0.14
C GLU A 303 -11.89 -19.81 -0.53
N TYR A 304 -12.75 -20.29 0.37
CA TYR A 304 -13.69 -21.37 0.08
C TYR A 304 -14.69 -20.97 -1.01
N LYS A 305 -15.32 -19.81 -0.89
CA LYS A 305 -16.25 -19.28 -1.92
C LYS A 305 -15.58 -19.17 -3.28
N ASN A 306 -14.34 -18.68 -3.34
CA ASN A 306 -13.58 -18.57 -4.58
C ASN A 306 -13.22 -19.92 -5.20
N LYS A 307 -12.88 -20.92 -4.39
CA LYS A 307 -12.66 -22.30 -4.86
C LYS A 307 -13.93 -22.91 -5.43
N MET A 308 -15.05 -22.71 -4.75
CA MET A 308 -16.37 -23.21 -5.21
C MET A 308 -16.79 -22.56 -6.52
N LYS A 309 -16.71 -21.21 -6.63
CA LYS A 309 -17.03 -20.50 -7.89
C LYS A 309 -16.21 -21.00 -9.08
N LYS A 310 -14.94 -21.36 -8.88
CA LYS A 310 -14.07 -21.91 -9.95
C LYS A 310 -14.41 -23.35 -10.29
N SER A 311 -14.92 -24.15 -9.35
CA SER A 311 -15.26 -25.56 -9.58
C SER A 311 -16.61 -25.75 -10.28
N ILE A 312 -17.56 -24.84 -10.09
CA ILE A 312 -18.92 -24.92 -10.68
C ILE A 312 -18.91 -25.01 -12.23
N PRO A 313 -18.16 -24.16 -12.97
CA PRO A 313 -18.09 -24.28 -14.43
C PRO A 313 -17.56 -25.63 -14.89
N THR A 314 -16.50 -26.14 -14.22
CA THR A 314 -15.86 -27.42 -14.55
C THR A 314 -16.81 -28.60 -14.27
N ILE A 315 -17.62 -28.50 -13.22
CA ILE A 315 -18.65 -29.51 -12.91
C ILE A 315 -19.75 -29.46 -13.97
N LYS A 316 -20.28 -28.27 -14.29
CA LYS A 316 -21.30 -28.08 -15.34
C LYS A 316 -20.84 -28.60 -16.70
N GLU A 317 -19.56 -28.36 -17.03
CA GLU A 317 -18.99 -28.82 -18.32
C GLU A 317 -18.79 -30.35 -18.37
N LYS A 318 -18.37 -30.93 -17.26
CA LYS A 318 -18.25 -32.42 -17.16
C LYS A 318 -19.58 -33.14 -17.21
N PHE A 319 -20.67 -32.55 -16.76
CA PHE A 319 -22.01 -33.14 -16.72
C PHE A 319 -22.94 -32.67 -17.85
N LYS A 320 -22.45 -31.82 -18.76
CA LYS A 320 -23.25 -31.26 -19.86
C LYS A 320 -23.72 -32.31 -20.86
N ASP A 321 -22.95 -33.42 -21.03
CA ASP A 321 -23.18 -34.45 -22.00
C ASP A 321 -23.57 -35.80 -21.34
N CYS A 322 -23.80 -35.84 -20.01
CA CYS A 322 -24.22 -37.04 -19.31
C CYS A 322 -25.73 -37.28 -19.47
N THR A 323 -26.11 -38.34 -20.10
CA THR A 323 -27.52 -38.83 -20.18
C THR A 323 -27.87 -39.65 -18.94
N GLU A 324 -29.15 -39.70 -18.56
CA GLU A 324 -29.64 -40.41 -17.37
C GLU A 324 -29.28 -41.93 -17.34
N GLU A 325 -28.83 -42.50 -18.44
CA GLU A 325 -28.47 -43.91 -18.57
C GLU A 325 -27.04 -44.26 -18.10
N GLU A 326 -26.16 -43.30 -17.86
CA GLU A 326 -24.74 -43.55 -17.57
C GLU A 326 -24.39 -43.60 -16.06
N PHE A 327 -25.38 -43.56 -15.15
CA PHE A 327 -25.17 -43.60 -13.70
C PHE A 327 -25.53 -44.98 -13.10
N PRO A 328 -24.56 -45.86 -12.83
CA PRO A 328 -24.85 -47.20 -12.34
C PRO A 328 -25.14 -47.35 -10.84
N ASN A 329 -25.14 -46.27 -10.03
CA ASN A 329 -25.40 -46.37 -8.58
C ASN A 329 -26.30 -45.21 -8.09
N ARG A 330 -27.58 -45.35 -8.33
CA ARG A 330 -28.61 -44.31 -8.12
C ARG A 330 -28.74 -43.76 -6.70
N GLU A 331 -28.48 -44.50 -5.64
CA GLU A 331 -28.73 -44.02 -4.28
C GLU A 331 -27.70 -42.97 -3.78
N ASN A 332 -26.42 -43.13 -4.13
CA ASN A 332 -25.39 -42.16 -3.73
C ASN A 332 -25.37 -40.93 -4.67
N ASP A 333 -25.76 -41.12 -5.92
CA ASP A 333 -25.74 -40.07 -6.93
C ASP A 333 -26.97 -39.14 -6.81
N GLU A 334 -28.15 -39.69 -6.41
CA GLU A 334 -29.31 -38.89 -6.09
C GLU A 334 -29.09 -38.01 -4.86
N ILE A 335 -28.36 -38.47 -3.85
CA ILE A 335 -27.97 -37.67 -2.69
C ILE A 335 -26.98 -36.60 -3.11
N LEU A 336 -26.04 -36.87 -4.00
CA LEU A 336 -25.08 -35.90 -4.51
C LEU A 336 -25.74 -34.90 -5.44
N LEU A 337 -26.63 -35.33 -6.34
CA LEU A 337 -27.39 -34.47 -7.24
C LEU A 337 -28.36 -33.59 -6.47
N ASN A 338 -29.04 -34.11 -5.45
CA ASN A 338 -29.92 -33.35 -4.60
C ASN A 338 -29.15 -32.34 -3.73
N LYS A 339 -27.96 -32.70 -3.23
CA LYS A 339 -27.07 -31.75 -2.57
C LYS A 339 -26.56 -30.67 -3.52
N LEU A 340 -26.22 -31.02 -4.76
CA LEU A 340 -25.78 -30.05 -5.78
C LEU A 340 -26.94 -29.17 -6.26
N LYS A 341 -28.16 -29.73 -6.38
CA LYS A 341 -29.37 -28.96 -6.64
C LYS A 341 -29.71 -28.02 -5.47
N ASP A 342 -29.69 -28.52 -4.24
CA ASP A 342 -29.94 -27.76 -3.02
C ASP A 342 -28.90 -26.59 -2.85
N ILE A 343 -27.67 -26.83 -3.25
CA ILE A 343 -26.60 -25.80 -3.31
C ILE A 343 -26.89 -24.83 -4.46
N GLY A 344 -27.30 -25.30 -5.63
CA GLY A 344 -27.62 -24.46 -6.79
C GLY A 344 -28.88 -23.63 -6.59
N ASP A 345 -29.91 -24.20 -5.99
CA ASP A 345 -31.17 -23.52 -5.69
C ASP A 345 -30.97 -22.50 -4.54
N LYS A 346 -30.22 -22.86 -3.51
CA LYS A 346 -29.79 -21.90 -2.46
C LYS A 346 -28.91 -20.77 -2.98
N MET A 347 -28.14 -20.98 -4.04
CA MET A 347 -27.38 -19.93 -4.72
C MET A 347 -28.23 -19.07 -5.65
N ASN A 348 -29.37 -19.56 -6.17
CA ASN A 348 -30.27 -18.80 -7.03
C ASN A 348 -31.41 -18.11 -6.27
N GLU A 349 -31.81 -18.60 -5.08
CA GLU A 349 -32.88 -18.04 -4.26
C GLU A 349 -32.43 -16.99 -3.26
N ASN A 350 -31.12 -16.84 -3.07
CA ASN A 350 -30.56 -15.97 -2.05
C ASN A 350 -29.46 -15.07 -2.60
N ASP A 351 -29.81 -14.05 -3.36
CA ASP A 351 -29.08 -12.78 -3.31
C ASP A 351 -29.08 -12.19 -1.88
N ASP A 352 -30.04 -12.62 -1.03
CA ASP A 352 -30.19 -12.19 0.38
C ASP A 352 -29.49 -13.09 1.41
N PHE A 353 -28.95 -14.26 1.03
CA PHE A 353 -28.23 -15.15 1.96
C PHE A 353 -26.76 -14.78 2.13
N TRP A 354 -26.29 -13.84 1.33
CA TRP A 354 -24.91 -13.36 1.32
C TRP A 354 -24.76 -11.89 1.74
N ASN A 355 -25.86 -11.25 2.24
CA ASN A 355 -25.85 -9.94 2.88
C ASN A 355 -25.69 -10.06 4.40
#